data_24e678ee84d5d33317b33c97520a078a
#
_entry.id   24e678ee84d5d33317b33c97520a078a
#
_cell.length_a   1.000
_cell.length_b   1.000
_cell.length_c   1.000
_cell.angle_alpha   90.00
_cell.angle_beta   90.00
_cell.angle_gamma   90.00
#
_symmetry.space_group_name_H-M   'P 1'
#
loop_
_entity.id
_entity.type
_entity.pdbx_description
1 polymer ?
#
loop_
_entity_poly.entity_id
_entity_poly.type
_entity_poly.pdbx_seq_one_letter_code
_entity_poly.pdbx_strand_id
1 'polypeptide(L)'
;FCSFKKTKDYEYPLIETDNDMEISLPKYVPQNYKFEEIEISPPFVSVTYSSESGNLYYTQITSPSFSLSLDTENNTITEYNSNKFTGYLLTDTSSKSSYLLSVYNDTNSFEITGNIEKDELFKMIESIEPYKAQ
;
A
#
# COMPACT_ATOMS: atom_id res chain seq x y z
N PHE A 1 12.95 32.85 -5.25
CA PHE A 1 12.76 32.05 -4.06
C PHE A 1 11.66 31.02 -4.26
N CYS A 2 12.05 29.76 -4.23
CA CYS A 2 11.11 28.66 -4.38
C CYS A 2 10.79 28.07 -3.00
N SER A 3 9.59 28.28 -2.53
CA SER A 3 9.13 27.54 -1.37
C SER A 3 8.67 26.16 -1.83
N PHE A 4 9.40 25.14 -1.45
CA PHE A 4 8.92 23.80 -1.63
C PHE A 4 7.86 23.51 -0.57
N LYS A 5 6.64 23.29 -1.00
CA LYS A 5 5.68 22.72 -0.08
C LYS A 5 6.07 21.28 0.14
N LYS A 6 6.67 21.04 1.27
CA LYS A 6 6.91 19.66 1.71
C LYS A 6 5.54 19.01 1.84
N THR A 7 5.31 17.92 1.10
CA THR A 7 4.08 17.17 1.24
C THR A 7 4.01 16.67 2.68
N LYS A 8 2.97 17.09 3.39
CA LYS A 8 2.79 16.69 4.78
C LYS A 8 2.49 15.20 4.83
N ASP A 9 3.20 14.48 5.69
CA ASP A 9 2.96 13.07 5.90
C ASP A 9 1.55 12.86 6.44
N TYR A 10 0.93 11.76 6.04
CA TYR A 10 -0.40 11.40 6.53
C TYR A 10 -0.33 11.15 8.04
N GLU A 11 -1.25 11.74 8.78
CA GLU A 11 -1.30 11.58 10.24
C GLU A 11 -2.20 10.41 10.61
N TYR A 12 -1.58 9.36 11.14
CA TYR A 12 -2.31 8.20 11.65
C TYR A 12 -2.68 8.42 13.11
N PRO A 13 -3.81 7.85 13.56
CA PRO A 13 -4.08 7.79 14.99
C PRO A 13 -3.01 6.93 15.67
N LEU A 14 -2.93 7.02 17.00
CA LEU A 14 -1.99 6.17 17.73
C LEU A 14 -2.38 4.70 17.53
N ILE A 15 -1.45 3.93 16.99
CA ILE A 15 -1.64 2.51 16.72
C ILE A 15 -0.86 1.74 17.78
N GLU A 16 -1.56 0.92 18.55
CA GLU A 16 -0.92 0.03 19.49
C GLU A 16 -0.34 -1.16 18.73
N THR A 17 0.96 -1.32 18.83
CA THR A 17 1.66 -2.40 18.18
C THR A 17 2.24 -3.34 19.22
N ASP A 18 2.14 -4.63 18.94
CA ASP A 18 2.89 -5.62 19.70
C ASP A 18 4.37 -5.46 19.33
N ASN A 19 5.25 -5.46 20.32
CA ASN A 19 6.67 -5.16 20.14
C ASN A 19 7.40 -6.13 19.23
N ASP A 20 6.80 -7.26 18.91
CA ASP A 20 7.41 -8.30 18.10
C ASP A 20 7.22 -8.13 16.61
N MET A 21 6.43 -7.12 16.19
CA MET A 21 6.16 -6.91 14.78
C MET A 21 6.46 -5.48 14.36
N GLU A 22 7.35 -5.33 13.39
CA GLU A 22 7.61 -4.04 12.78
C GLU A 22 6.54 -3.73 11.74
N ILE A 23 5.83 -2.64 11.94
CA ILE A 23 4.76 -2.19 11.05
C ILE A 23 5.28 -1.07 10.18
N SER A 24 5.03 -1.18 8.87
CA SER A 24 5.31 -0.12 7.91
C SER A 24 4.00 0.39 7.35
N LEU A 25 3.88 1.70 7.17
CA LEU A 25 2.67 2.33 6.67
C LEU A 25 3.00 3.37 5.60
N PRO A 26 2.09 3.57 4.62
CA PRO A 26 2.26 4.63 3.66
C PRO A 26 2.20 6.00 4.33
N LYS A 27 3.17 6.85 4.05
CA LYS A 27 3.16 8.23 4.52
C LYS A 27 2.35 9.15 3.62
N TYR A 28 2.09 8.71 2.40
CA TYR A 28 1.21 9.40 1.48
C TYR A 28 -0.08 8.61 1.31
N VAL A 29 -1.21 9.28 1.50
CA VAL A 29 -2.53 8.72 1.27
C VAL A 29 -3.28 9.69 0.37
N PRO A 30 -3.95 9.24 -0.69
CA PRO A 30 -4.70 10.14 -1.56
C PRO A 30 -5.70 11.01 -0.80
N GLN A 31 -5.86 12.23 -1.25
CA GLN A 31 -6.53 13.29 -0.51
C GLN A 31 -7.93 12.96 0.00
N ASN A 32 -8.68 12.19 -0.75
CA ASN A 32 -10.07 11.88 -0.41
C ASN A 32 -10.24 10.67 0.50
N TYR A 33 -9.15 10.01 0.84
CA TYR A 33 -9.17 8.79 1.64
C TYR A 33 -8.75 9.05 3.06
N LYS A 34 -9.46 8.41 3.99
CA LYS A 34 -9.21 8.52 5.42
C LYS A 34 -8.97 7.15 6.02
N PHE A 35 -8.06 7.08 6.96
CA PHE A 35 -7.84 5.87 7.74
C PHE A 35 -9.13 5.46 8.44
N GLU A 36 -9.55 4.22 8.26
CA GLU A 36 -10.75 3.70 8.87
C GLU A 36 -10.45 2.68 9.94
N GLU A 37 -9.64 1.66 9.62
CA GLU A 37 -9.29 0.64 10.60
C GLU A 37 -7.96 -0.02 10.25
N ILE A 38 -7.35 -0.63 11.25
CA ILE A 38 -6.17 -1.47 11.08
C ILE A 38 -6.40 -2.78 11.81
N GLU A 39 -6.03 -3.87 11.17
CA GLU A 39 -6.06 -5.19 11.77
C GLU A 39 -4.63 -5.76 11.74
N ILE A 40 -4.13 -6.13 12.90
CA ILE A 40 -2.79 -6.69 13.05
C ILE A 40 -2.94 -8.15 13.45
N SER A 41 -2.56 -9.03 12.52
CA SER A 41 -2.62 -10.47 12.72
C SER A 41 -1.36 -11.08 12.12
N PRO A 42 -0.26 -11.15 12.90
CA PRO A 42 1.02 -11.59 12.36
C PRO A 42 0.90 -12.90 11.58
N PRO A 43 1.53 -13.00 10.40
CA PRO A 43 2.46 -12.06 9.78
C PRO A 43 1.81 -10.94 8.96
N PHE A 44 0.52 -10.67 9.15
CA PHE A 44 -0.26 -9.73 8.34
C PHE A 44 -0.58 -8.45 9.10
N VAL A 45 -0.51 -7.32 8.40
CA VAL A 45 -1.09 -6.05 8.83
C VAL A 45 -1.98 -5.57 7.69
N SER A 46 -3.25 -5.29 7.98
CA SER A 46 -4.21 -4.81 6.98
C SER A 46 -4.79 -3.48 7.42
N VAL A 47 -4.78 -2.51 6.52
CA VAL A 47 -5.32 -1.17 6.77
C VAL A 47 -6.37 -0.87 5.73
N THR A 48 -7.49 -0.33 6.19
CA THR A 48 -8.57 0.12 5.31
C THR A 48 -8.65 1.64 5.36
N TYR A 49 -8.64 2.25 4.18
CA TYR A 49 -8.87 3.68 4.00
C TYR A 49 -10.19 3.86 3.26
N SER A 50 -11.00 4.79 3.69
CA SER A 50 -12.34 4.97 3.12
C SER A 50 -12.50 6.35 2.49
N SER A 51 -13.35 6.42 1.47
CA SER A 51 -13.78 7.65 0.83
C SER A 51 -15.22 7.51 0.37
N GLU A 52 -15.80 8.60 -0.11
CA GLU A 52 -17.14 8.55 -0.67
C GLU A 52 -17.25 7.67 -1.92
N SER A 53 -16.14 7.50 -2.63
CA SER A 53 -16.11 6.72 -3.87
C SER A 53 -15.70 5.25 -3.66
N GLY A 54 -15.34 4.86 -2.45
CA GLY A 54 -14.95 3.48 -2.17
C GLY A 54 -13.80 3.39 -1.20
N ASN A 55 -13.22 2.21 -1.09
CA ASN A 55 -12.17 1.92 -0.13
C ASN A 55 -10.86 1.59 -0.81
N LEU A 56 -9.77 1.89 -0.11
CA LEU A 56 -8.43 1.40 -0.42
C LEU A 56 -8.01 0.41 0.65
N TYR A 57 -7.34 -0.64 0.23
CA TYR A 57 -6.83 -1.65 1.15
C TYR A 57 -5.32 -1.77 1.01
N TYR A 58 -4.64 -1.67 2.12
CA TYR A 58 -3.20 -1.83 2.21
C TYR A 58 -2.89 -3.03 3.09
N THR A 59 -2.01 -3.92 2.62
CA THR A 59 -1.60 -5.09 3.37
C THR A 59 -0.09 -5.20 3.40
N GLN A 60 0.46 -5.42 4.58
CA GLN A 60 1.86 -5.77 4.78
C GLN A 60 1.93 -7.25 5.17
N ILE A 61 2.84 -7.98 4.54
CA ILE A 61 3.08 -9.38 4.86
C ILE A 61 4.56 -9.54 5.21
N THR A 62 4.82 -9.90 6.46
CA THR A 62 6.17 -10.11 6.96
C THR A 62 6.49 -11.61 6.88
N SER A 63 6.87 -12.06 5.70
CA SER A 63 7.24 -13.47 5.50
C SER A 63 8.16 -13.58 4.30
N PRO A 64 9.34 -14.19 4.47
CA PRO A 64 10.26 -14.40 3.35
C PRO A 64 9.83 -15.48 2.37
N SER A 65 8.80 -16.26 2.69
CA SER A 65 8.34 -17.37 1.84
C SER A 65 7.02 -17.04 1.13
N PHE A 66 6.88 -15.81 0.69
CA PHE A 66 5.68 -15.39 0.01
C PHE A 66 5.64 -15.91 -1.43
N SER A 67 4.55 -16.58 -1.80
CA SER A 67 4.30 -16.96 -3.18
C SER A 67 3.02 -16.27 -3.66
N LEU A 68 3.15 -15.51 -4.72
CA LEU A 68 2.05 -14.77 -5.31
C LEU A 68 1.41 -15.59 -6.43
N SER A 69 0.13 -15.90 -6.28
CA SER A 69 -0.65 -16.52 -7.35
C SER A 69 -1.38 -15.42 -8.12
N LEU A 70 -0.99 -15.22 -9.37
CA LEU A 70 -1.56 -14.17 -10.21
C LEU A 70 -2.63 -14.76 -11.12
N ASP A 71 -3.80 -14.09 -11.13
CA ASP A 71 -4.84 -14.39 -12.11
C ASP A 71 -4.49 -13.69 -13.43
N THR A 72 -4.04 -14.48 -14.41
CA THR A 72 -3.62 -13.95 -15.69
C THR A 72 -4.75 -13.91 -16.73
N GLU A 73 -5.90 -14.50 -16.44
CA GLU A 73 -7.02 -14.56 -17.39
C GLU A 73 -7.81 -13.24 -17.44
N ASN A 74 -7.99 -12.61 -16.28
CA ASN A 74 -8.84 -11.43 -16.15
C ASN A 74 -8.05 -10.16 -15.89
N ASN A 75 -6.73 -10.23 -15.88
CA ASN A 75 -5.87 -9.09 -15.54
C ASN A 75 -4.75 -8.90 -16.54
N THR A 76 -4.43 -7.65 -16.78
CA THR A 76 -3.17 -7.29 -17.43
C THR A 76 -2.12 -7.11 -16.36
N ILE A 77 -0.97 -7.76 -16.53
CA ILE A 77 0.12 -7.74 -15.56
C ILE A 77 1.25 -6.89 -16.12
N THR A 78 1.67 -5.89 -15.36
CA THR A 78 2.80 -5.01 -15.72
C THR A 78 3.84 -5.08 -14.61
N GLU A 79 5.10 -5.25 -14.98
CA GLU A 79 6.17 -5.23 -13.99
C GLU A 79 6.31 -3.85 -13.36
N TYR A 80 6.56 -3.84 -12.06
CA TYR A 80 6.85 -2.63 -11.31
C TYR A 80 8.24 -2.75 -10.68
N ASN A 81 9.12 -1.80 -10.98
CA ASN A 81 10.46 -1.78 -10.43
C ASN A 81 10.80 -0.35 -10.00
N SER A 82 11.26 -0.21 -8.78
CA SER A 82 11.75 1.06 -8.25
C SER A 82 12.99 0.80 -7.41
N ASN A 83 13.56 1.87 -6.86
CA ASN A 83 14.70 1.73 -5.96
C ASN A 83 14.36 0.99 -4.66
N LYS A 84 13.09 1.01 -4.26
CA LYS A 84 12.64 0.39 -3.00
C LYS A 84 12.05 -0.99 -3.21
N PHE A 85 11.36 -1.19 -4.31
CA PHE A 85 10.50 -2.38 -4.46
C PHE A 85 10.54 -2.95 -5.87
N THR A 86 10.29 -4.24 -5.95
CA THR A 86 10.04 -4.97 -7.18
C THR A 86 8.70 -5.67 -7.07
N GLY A 87 7.95 -5.72 -8.13
CA GLY A 87 6.68 -6.43 -8.13
C GLY A 87 5.89 -6.24 -9.39
N TYR A 88 4.57 -6.25 -9.25
CA TYR A 88 3.65 -6.25 -10.39
C TYR A 88 2.44 -5.40 -10.12
N LEU A 89 2.01 -4.70 -11.17
CA LEU A 89 0.73 -4.01 -11.21
C LEU A 89 -0.24 -4.86 -12.02
N LEU A 90 -1.37 -5.22 -11.41
CA LEU A 90 -2.45 -5.93 -12.07
C LEU A 90 -3.57 -4.96 -12.36
N THR A 91 -4.01 -4.92 -13.61
CA THR A 91 -5.13 -4.09 -14.04
C THR A 91 -6.25 -5.03 -14.48
N ASP A 92 -7.45 -4.85 -13.91
CA ASP A 92 -8.62 -5.63 -14.31
C ASP A 92 -8.99 -5.28 -15.74
N THR A 93 -9.09 -6.29 -16.61
CA THR A 93 -9.42 -6.08 -18.01
C THR A 93 -10.86 -5.61 -18.21
N SER A 94 -11.75 -5.90 -17.27
CA SER A 94 -13.16 -5.47 -17.34
C SER A 94 -13.39 -4.09 -16.73
N SER A 95 -12.48 -3.58 -15.92
CA SER A 95 -12.57 -2.27 -15.29
C SER A 95 -11.20 -1.62 -15.28
N LYS A 96 -11.00 -0.65 -16.16
CA LYS A 96 -9.70 0.01 -16.33
C LYS A 96 -9.27 0.85 -15.15
N SER A 97 -10.11 1.04 -14.14
CA SER A 97 -9.81 1.86 -12.97
C SER A 97 -9.53 1.04 -11.71
N SER A 98 -9.57 -0.28 -11.81
CA SER A 98 -9.31 -1.15 -10.65
C SER A 98 -7.92 -1.75 -10.76
N TYR A 99 -7.08 -1.48 -9.76
CA TYR A 99 -5.68 -1.90 -9.75
C TYR A 99 -5.35 -2.68 -8.48
N LEU A 100 -4.46 -3.62 -8.62
CA LEU A 100 -3.77 -4.25 -7.51
C LEU A 100 -2.26 -4.09 -7.74
N LEU A 101 -1.59 -3.39 -6.83
CA LEU A 101 -0.14 -3.27 -6.88
C LEU A 101 0.44 -4.16 -5.77
N SER A 102 1.23 -5.15 -6.17
CA SER A 102 1.87 -6.07 -5.25
C SER A 102 3.38 -5.98 -5.43
N VAL A 103 4.07 -5.60 -4.38
CA VAL A 103 5.52 -5.39 -4.40
C VAL A 103 6.18 -6.07 -3.22
N TYR A 104 7.49 -6.27 -3.33
CA TYR A 104 8.26 -6.87 -2.26
C TYR A 104 9.68 -6.30 -2.21
N ASN A 105 10.28 -6.45 -1.06
CA ASN A 105 11.70 -6.23 -0.84
C ASN A 105 12.26 -7.46 -0.10
N ASP A 106 13.46 -7.36 0.46
CA ASP A 106 14.12 -8.51 1.08
C ASP A 106 13.41 -9.06 2.32
N THR A 107 12.55 -8.27 2.95
CA THR A 107 11.96 -8.63 4.25
C THR A 107 10.45 -8.72 4.24
N ASN A 108 9.78 -7.96 3.38
CA ASN A 108 8.33 -7.82 3.42
C ASN A 108 7.72 -7.79 2.03
N SER A 109 6.44 -8.12 1.97
CA SER A 109 5.62 -7.89 0.80
C SER A 109 4.54 -6.86 1.15
N PHE A 110 4.17 -6.03 0.19
CA PHE A 110 3.16 -4.99 0.37
C PHE A 110 2.19 -5.02 -0.79
N GLU A 111 0.92 -4.87 -0.48
CA GLU A 111 -0.13 -4.81 -1.49
C GLU A 111 -1.04 -3.61 -1.24
N ILE A 112 -1.38 -2.91 -2.31
CA ILE A 112 -2.41 -1.88 -2.27
C ILE A 112 -3.40 -2.17 -3.37
N THR A 113 -4.68 -2.21 -3.03
CA THR A 113 -5.73 -2.40 -4.00
C THR A 113 -6.83 -1.36 -3.79
N GLY A 114 -7.36 -0.88 -4.90
CA GLY A 114 -8.43 0.10 -4.87
C GLY A 114 -8.68 0.69 -6.23
N ASN A 115 -9.64 1.60 -6.25
CA ASN A 115 -10.07 2.27 -7.47
C ASN A 115 -9.53 3.69 -7.49
N ILE A 116 -8.21 3.82 -7.60
CA ILE A 116 -7.52 5.10 -7.68
C ILE A 116 -6.63 5.12 -8.92
N GLU A 117 -6.20 6.32 -9.30
CA GLU A 117 -5.30 6.46 -10.42
C GLU A 117 -3.95 5.80 -10.15
N LYS A 118 -3.35 5.30 -11.20
CA LYS A 118 -2.07 4.61 -11.15
C LYS A 118 -0.99 5.43 -10.46
N ASP A 119 -0.90 6.73 -10.80
CA ASP A 119 0.11 7.60 -10.23
C ASP A 119 -0.05 7.76 -8.72
N GLU A 120 -1.30 7.81 -8.24
CA GLU A 120 -1.58 7.90 -6.80
C GLU A 120 -1.19 6.61 -6.10
N LEU A 121 -1.46 5.48 -6.73
CA LEU A 121 -1.08 4.17 -6.22
C LEU A 121 0.44 4.05 -6.06
N PHE A 122 1.19 4.51 -7.07
CA PHE A 122 2.65 4.48 -7.04
C PHE A 122 3.21 5.41 -5.96
N LYS A 123 2.65 6.59 -5.81
CA LYS A 123 3.06 7.51 -4.73
C LYS A 123 2.85 6.88 -3.36
N MET A 124 1.73 6.23 -3.19
CA MET A 124 1.39 5.58 -1.91
C MET A 124 2.37 4.46 -1.59
N ILE A 125 2.66 3.58 -2.55
CA ILE A 125 3.57 2.46 -2.32
C ILE A 125 5.00 2.92 -2.04
N GLU A 126 5.47 3.96 -2.73
CA GLU A 126 6.82 4.48 -2.54
C GLU A 126 6.97 5.25 -1.22
N SER A 127 5.86 5.63 -0.61
CA SER A 127 5.87 6.35 0.67
C SER A 127 5.91 5.44 1.89
N ILE A 128 5.88 4.13 1.70
CA ILE A 128 5.85 3.17 2.80
C ILE A 128 7.16 3.26 3.59
N GLU A 129 7.04 3.49 4.90
CA GLU A 129 8.17 3.54 5.82
C GLU A 129 7.76 2.95 7.17
N PRO A 130 8.74 2.53 7.99
CA PRO A 130 8.42 2.00 9.32
C PRO A 130 7.61 3.02 10.14
N TYR A 131 6.55 2.52 10.76
CA TYR A 131 5.71 3.34 11.64
C TYR A 131 6.40 3.49 12.98
N LYS A 132 6.50 4.72 13.45
CA LYS A 132 7.04 5.01 14.79
C LYS A 132 5.96 5.69 15.61
N ALA A 133 5.57 5.03 16.68
CA ALA A 133 4.68 5.64 17.67
C ALA A 133 5.43 6.79 18.36
N GLN A 134 4.79 7.93 18.44
CA GLN A 134 5.32 9.07 19.16
C GLN A 134 4.88 9.04 20.60
#